data_d104d6f568194d72ab26da49fbe215c7
#
_entry.id   d104d6f568194d72ab26da49fbe215c7
#
_cell.length_a   1.000
_cell.length_b   1.000
_cell.length_c   1.000
_cell.angle_alpha   90.00
_cell.angle_beta   90.00
_cell.angle_gamma   90.00
#
_symmetry.space_group_name_H-M   'P 1'
#
loop_
_entity.id
_entity.type
_entity.pdbx_description
1 polymer ?
#
loop_
_entity_poly.entity_id
_entity_poly.type
_entity_poly.pdbx_seq_one_letter_code
_entity_poly.pdbx_strand_id
1 'polypeptide(L)'
;MNRFQLTLIYLSLFLYIGCEDNNESKEIEIVTPVDTVKVEVFPALGHDGPYQSGNIYYGRESYIEYHAGNIPIILSAPHGGRLTPDEISDRTYGTLVTDLNTYELTKTIMDSMILRFGGYPHVILCKLKRTKLDANRDSTEAAQENKYALRAWQEYHHYIDIAKEKIKNPQGSGLFFDIHGHGQNPDGFYDLRTWLGYLLSSEELDQSDATINTNLYKNKSSISSWVDSSSYTFIEVLRGKVSFGSILDSLGFKSLPSVNDPSPSGMRYFSGGYNT
;
A
#
# COMPACT_ATOMS: atom_id res chain seq x y z
N MET A 1 -3.00 17.47 24.94
CA MET A 1 -3.64 16.95 23.71
C MET A 1 -5.02 17.56 23.62
N ASN A 2 -5.15 18.66 22.89
CA ASN A 2 -6.40 19.44 22.84
C ASN A 2 -7.14 19.09 21.55
N ARG A 3 -8.31 18.48 21.71
CA ARG A 3 -9.29 18.35 20.63
C ARG A 3 -10.01 19.70 20.50
N PHE A 4 -9.80 20.43 19.40
CA PHE A 4 -10.63 21.58 19.08
C PHE A 4 -11.96 21.07 18.48
N GLN A 5 -13.03 21.19 19.26
CA GLN A 5 -14.41 21.06 18.77
C GLN A 5 -14.87 22.46 18.32
N LEU A 6 -15.14 22.62 17.05
CA LEU A 6 -15.86 23.80 16.55
C LEU A 6 -17.34 23.48 16.55
N THR A 7 -18.06 24.04 17.54
CA THR A 7 -19.52 23.91 17.62
C THR A 7 -20.11 25.17 17.01
N LEU A 8 -20.73 25.07 15.85
CA LEU A 8 -21.56 26.15 15.29
C LEU A 8 -22.99 25.98 15.79
N ILE A 9 -23.40 26.85 16.71
CA ILE A 9 -24.77 26.94 17.20
C ILE A 9 -25.47 28.01 16.39
N TYR A 10 -26.42 27.62 15.54
CA TYR A 10 -27.44 28.55 15.03
C TYR A 10 -28.66 28.46 15.90
N LEU A 11 -28.88 29.46 16.76
CA LEU A 11 -30.11 29.67 17.51
C LEU A 11 -30.93 30.77 16.77
N SER A 12 -31.91 30.38 15.99
CA SER A 12 -32.91 31.35 15.50
C SER A 12 -34.16 31.26 16.35
N LEU A 13 -34.31 32.26 17.25
CA LEU A 13 -35.48 32.44 18.05
C LEU A 13 -36.43 33.41 17.28
N PHE A 14 -37.54 32.90 16.76
CA PHE A 14 -38.64 33.75 16.29
C PHE A 14 -39.71 33.82 17.36
N LEU A 15 -39.82 34.99 17.99
CA LEU A 15 -40.97 35.37 18.82
C LEU A 15 -41.99 36.07 17.92
N TYR A 16 -43.14 35.44 17.75
CA TYR A 16 -44.32 36.09 17.20
C TYR A 16 -45.32 36.30 18.32
N ILE A 17 -45.60 37.54 18.65
CA ILE A 17 -46.70 37.94 19.55
C ILE A 17 -47.85 38.44 18.64
N GLY A 18 -48.89 37.66 18.57
CA GLY A 18 -50.17 38.05 17.98
C GLY A 18 -51.31 37.70 18.97
N CYS A 19 -51.90 38.68 19.54
CA CYS A 19 -53.17 38.51 20.26
C CYS A 19 -54.31 38.49 19.25
N GLU A 20 -55.09 37.42 19.26
CA GLU A 20 -56.55 37.46 18.97
C GLU A 20 -57.16 36.13 19.39
N ASP A 21 -58.29 36.27 20.15
CA ASP A 21 -59.05 35.17 20.69
C ASP A 21 -59.67 34.33 19.57
N ASN A 22 -59.47 33.01 19.61
CA ASN A 22 -60.52 32.03 19.24
C ASN A 22 -60.10 30.64 19.71
N ASN A 23 -61.00 29.98 20.36
CA ASN A 23 -60.93 28.71 21.01
C ASN A 23 -60.80 27.56 19.97
N GLU A 24 -59.61 27.21 19.55
CA GLU A 24 -59.29 25.96 18.86
C GLU A 24 -58.06 25.39 19.48
N SER A 25 -58.13 24.14 19.94
CA SER A 25 -57.04 23.36 20.47
C SER A 25 -56.01 23.17 19.37
N LYS A 26 -54.94 24.01 19.36
CA LYS A 26 -53.77 23.78 18.48
C LYS A 26 -52.93 22.68 19.11
N GLU A 27 -52.82 21.56 18.40
CA GLU A 27 -51.79 20.57 18.60
C GLU A 27 -50.43 21.25 18.51
N ILE A 28 -49.64 21.19 19.58
CA ILE A 28 -48.24 21.65 19.58
C ILE A 28 -47.45 20.58 18.90
N GLU A 29 -47.08 20.83 17.64
CA GLU A 29 -46.14 20.00 16.93
C GLU A 29 -44.79 20.12 17.63
N ILE A 30 -44.40 19.07 18.39
CA ILE A 30 -43.10 18.97 19.01
C ILE A 30 -42.11 18.71 17.88
N VAL A 31 -41.47 19.76 17.39
CA VAL A 31 -40.32 19.62 16.45
C VAL A 31 -39.18 18.96 17.23
N THR A 32 -39.02 17.68 17.04
CA THR A 32 -37.83 16.96 17.54
C THR A 32 -36.59 17.61 16.95
N PRO A 33 -35.52 17.81 17.76
CA PRO A 33 -34.27 18.35 17.24
C PRO A 33 -33.78 17.46 16.10
N VAL A 34 -33.54 18.07 14.94
CA VAL A 34 -32.84 17.39 13.84
C VAL A 34 -31.47 16.95 14.38
N ASP A 35 -31.26 15.65 14.46
CA ASP A 35 -29.94 15.10 14.79
C ASP A 35 -28.93 15.69 13.82
N THR A 36 -28.11 16.62 14.29
CA THR A 36 -27.00 17.15 13.51
C THR A 36 -26.00 16.03 13.30
N VAL A 37 -26.03 15.43 12.13
CA VAL A 37 -25.01 14.47 11.70
C VAL A 37 -23.65 15.18 11.79
N LYS A 38 -22.83 14.81 12.77
CA LYS A 38 -21.47 15.30 12.88
C LYS A 38 -20.68 14.73 11.70
N VAL A 39 -20.41 15.57 10.71
CA VAL A 39 -19.51 15.22 9.62
C VAL A 39 -18.10 15.11 10.21
N GLU A 40 -17.56 13.91 10.25
CA GLU A 40 -16.17 13.70 10.66
C GLU A 40 -15.24 14.25 9.58
N VAL A 41 -14.40 15.20 9.95
CA VAL A 41 -13.39 15.80 9.05
C VAL A 41 -12.03 15.18 9.36
N PHE A 42 -11.42 14.55 8.37
CA PHE A 42 -10.07 14.02 8.50
C PHE A 42 -9.03 15.15 8.38
N PRO A 43 -7.92 15.09 9.16
CA PRO A 43 -6.79 15.99 8.94
C PRO A 43 -6.27 15.91 7.50
N ALA A 44 -5.64 16.97 7.00
CA ALA A 44 -4.98 16.91 5.70
C ALA A 44 -3.92 15.82 5.68
N LEU A 45 -3.69 15.19 4.53
CA LEU A 45 -2.55 14.28 4.36
C LEU A 45 -1.25 15.07 4.57
N GLY A 46 -0.28 14.47 5.29
CA GLY A 46 0.99 15.13 5.58
C GLY A 46 0.96 16.14 6.72
N HIS A 47 -0.15 16.27 7.47
CA HIS A 47 -0.28 17.18 8.62
C HIS A 47 0.70 16.88 9.75
N ASP A 48 1.25 15.68 9.80
CA ASP A 48 2.22 15.17 10.77
C ASP A 48 3.69 15.32 10.30
N GLY A 49 3.90 15.89 9.10
CA GLY A 49 5.25 16.21 8.61
C GLY A 49 5.91 17.40 9.32
N PRO A 50 7.20 17.65 9.08
CA PRO A 50 8.07 16.92 8.17
C PRO A 50 8.53 15.56 8.72
N TYR A 51 8.65 14.56 7.85
CA TYR A 51 9.04 13.20 8.21
C TYR A 51 10.56 13.08 8.38
N GLN A 52 11.01 12.89 9.61
CA GLN A 52 12.44 12.76 9.95
C GLN A 52 12.86 11.30 9.90
N SER A 53 14.03 11.01 9.30
CA SER A 53 14.59 9.66 9.19
C SER A 53 14.80 9.01 10.56
N GLY A 54 14.46 7.73 10.65
CA GLY A 54 14.51 6.95 11.88
C GLY A 54 13.30 7.10 12.77
N ASN A 55 12.35 8.01 12.46
CA ASN A 55 11.09 8.14 13.19
C ASN A 55 9.97 7.33 12.52
N ILE A 56 8.98 6.98 13.33
CA ILE A 56 7.78 6.27 12.90
C ILE A 56 6.60 7.24 12.93
N TYR A 57 5.82 7.23 11.87
CA TYR A 57 4.60 8.00 11.70
C TYR A 57 3.41 7.07 11.47
N TYR A 58 2.24 7.53 11.84
CA TYR A 58 1.05 6.69 11.79
C TYR A 58 -0.09 7.43 11.11
N GLY A 59 -0.80 6.75 10.24
CA GLY A 59 -2.10 7.19 9.76
C GLY A 59 -3.16 7.17 10.86
N ARG A 60 -4.39 7.51 10.49
CA ARG A 60 -5.55 7.49 11.39
C ARG A 60 -5.66 6.14 12.11
N GLU A 61 -5.91 6.17 13.42
CA GLU A 61 -6.03 4.98 14.29
C GLU A 61 -4.85 4.00 14.15
N SER A 62 -3.72 4.49 13.64
CA SER A 62 -2.52 3.67 13.36
C SER A 62 -2.78 2.52 12.39
N TYR A 63 -3.71 2.67 11.46
CA TYR A 63 -3.97 1.65 10.44
C TYR A 63 -2.83 1.51 9.44
N ILE A 64 -2.14 2.61 9.18
CA ILE A 64 -0.94 2.65 8.35
C ILE A 64 0.24 3.08 9.22
N GLU A 65 1.38 2.42 9.02
CA GLU A 65 2.63 2.71 9.72
C GLU A 65 3.70 3.08 8.67
N TYR A 66 4.38 4.20 8.87
CA TYR A 66 5.46 4.67 8.01
C TYR A 66 6.73 4.88 8.82
N HIS A 67 7.79 4.17 8.48
CA HIS A 67 9.14 4.42 8.97
C HIS A 67 9.87 5.30 7.96
N ALA A 68 10.20 6.52 8.36
CA ALA A 68 10.87 7.46 7.48
C ALA A 68 12.35 7.11 7.31
N GLY A 69 12.79 6.98 6.06
CA GLY A 69 14.13 6.55 5.69
C GLY A 69 15.07 7.67 5.27
N ASN A 70 16.33 7.30 5.00
CA ASN A 70 17.39 8.14 4.42
C ASN A 70 18.28 7.39 3.41
N ILE A 71 18.00 6.14 3.12
CA ILE A 71 18.64 5.40 2.04
C ILE A 71 17.65 5.19 0.88
N PRO A 72 18.11 5.00 -0.37
CA PRO A 72 17.24 4.95 -1.55
C PRO A 72 16.53 3.61 -1.72
N ILE A 73 15.92 3.13 -0.65
CA ILE A 73 15.17 1.86 -0.62
C ILE A 73 13.82 2.10 0.02
N ILE A 74 12.77 1.63 -0.65
CA ILE A 74 11.40 1.58 -0.13
C ILE A 74 11.01 0.10 0.01
N LEU A 75 10.50 -0.25 1.17
CA LEU A 75 9.85 -1.54 1.45
C LEU A 75 8.38 -1.27 1.74
N SER A 76 7.46 -2.01 1.15
CA SER A 76 6.05 -1.94 1.50
C SER A 76 5.47 -3.32 1.78
N ALA A 77 4.46 -3.38 2.64
CA ALA A 77 3.69 -4.59 2.91
C ALA A 77 2.19 -4.25 2.99
N PRO A 78 1.46 -4.37 1.87
CA PRO A 78 0.06 -3.95 1.79
C PRO A 78 -0.92 -4.92 2.47
N HIS A 79 -0.54 -6.19 2.67
CA HIS A 79 -1.48 -7.27 2.98
C HIS A 79 -1.15 -8.11 4.23
N GLY A 80 -0.11 -7.72 4.99
CA GLY A 80 0.34 -8.48 6.17
C GLY A 80 -0.41 -8.14 7.46
N GLY A 81 -1.28 -7.14 7.44
CA GLY A 81 -1.99 -6.63 8.61
C GLY A 81 -3.08 -7.57 9.14
N ARG A 82 -3.45 -7.37 10.42
CA ARG A 82 -4.41 -8.22 11.13
C ARG A 82 -5.53 -7.44 11.82
N LEU A 83 -5.51 -6.09 11.78
CA LEU A 83 -6.53 -5.26 12.42
C LEU A 83 -7.86 -5.38 11.68
N THR A 84 -8.94 -5.56 12.45
CA THR A 84 -10.32 -5.67 11.97
C THR A 84 -11.26 -4.72 12.72
N PRO A 85 -11.07 -3.38 12.58
CA PRO A 85 -11.90 -2.42 13.29
C PRO A 85 -13.36 -2.48 12.82
N ASP A 86 -14.30 -2.25 13.75
CA ASP A 86 -15.75 -2.31 13.47
C ASP A 86 -16.21 -1.20 12.53
N GLU A 87 -15.54 -0.04 12.52
CA GLU A 87 -15.87 1.11 11.66
C GLU A 87 -15.57 0.85 10.15
N ILE A 88 -14.79 -0.18 9.84
CA ILE A 88 -14.51 -0.61 8.48
C ILE A 88 -15.24 -1.91 8.22
N SER A 89 -16.24 -1.88 7.34
CA SER A 89 -16.93 -3.09 6.88
C SER A 89 -15.98 -4.00 6.11
N ASP A 90 -16.26 -5.30 6.12
CA ASP A 90 -15.49 -6.23 5.29
C ASP A 90 -15.77 -5.98 3.81
N ARG A 91 -14.70 -6.06 3.01
CA ARG A 91 -14.77 -6.08 1.56
C ARG A 91 -15.51 -7.32 1.09
N THR A 92 -16.28 -7.19 0.01
CA THR A 92 -17.17 -8.24 -0.49
C THR A 92 -16.69 -8.88 -1.79
N TYR A 93 -15.72 -8.26 -2.49
CA TYR A 93 -15.16 -8.75 -3.75
C TYR A 93 -13.65 -8.48 -3.83
N GLY A 94 -13.01 -9.02 -4.85
CA GLY A 94 -11.56 -9.03 -5.03
C GLY A 94 -10.87 -10.08 -4.15
N THR A 95 -9.55 -10.00 -4.02
CA THR A 95 -8.78 -10.91 -3.16
C THR A 95 -8.91 -10.50 -1.70
N LEU A 96 -9.35 -11.42 -0.84
CA LEU A 96 -9.58 -11.18 0.59
C LEU A 96 -8.55 -11.89 1.50
N VAL A 97 -7.72 -12.75 0.91
CA VAL A 97 -6.72 -13.53 1.65
C VAL A 97 -5.56 -12.64 2.08
N THR A 98 -5.22 -12.70 3.38
CA THR A 98 -4.08 -11.99 3.96
C THR A 98 -2.77 -12.70 3.62
N ASP A 99 -1.75 -11.93 3.28
CA ASP A 99 -0.40 -12.42 3.04
C ASP A 99 0.31 -12.60 4.40
N LEU A 100 0.27 -13.81 4.95
CA LEU A 100 0.75 -14.09 6.30
C LEU A 100 2.23 -13.75 6.45
N ASN A 101 2.59 -13.16 7.60
CA ASN A 101 3.94 -12.83 8.04
C ASN A 101 4.68 -11.78 7.20
N THR A 102 4.08 -11.18 6.17
CA THR A 102 4.76 -10.15 5.35
C THR A 102 5.01 -8.87 6.12
N TYR A 103 4.15 -8.50 7.08
CA TYR A 103 4.38 -7.38 7.99
C TYR A 103 5.65 -7.60 8.83
N GLU A 104 5.78 -8.74 9.48
CA GLU A 104 6.92 -9.10 10.33
C GLU A 104 8.20 -9.27 9.50
N LEU A 105 8.11 -9.91 8.34
CA LEU A 105 9.22 -10.08 7.41
C LEU A 105 9.79 -8.74 6.96
N THR A 106 8.92 -7.80 6.57
CA THR A 106 9.34 -6.46 6.12
C THR A 106 10.08 -5.71 7.21
N LYS A 107 9.62 -5.79 8.46
CA LYS A 107 10.33 -5.22 9.63
C LYS A 107 11.69 -5.89 9.86
N THR A 108 11.77 -7.22 9.74
CA THR A 108 13.03 -7.95 9.89
C THR A 108 14.03 -7.55 8.79
N ILE A 109 13.57 -7.36 7.56
CA ILE A 109 14.41 -6.85 6.46
C ILE A 109 14.89 -5.43 6.79
N MET A 110 14.00 -4.54 7.24
CA MET A 110 14.34 -3.18 7.67
C MET A 110 15.44 -3.20 8.73
N ASP A 111 15.27 -3.95 9.81
CA ASP A 111 16.22 -4.04 10.91
C ASP A 111 17.58 -4.56 10.44
N SER A 112 17.58 -5.55 9.55
CA SER A 112 18.78 -6.10 8.93
C SER A 112 19.52 -5.08 8.05
N MET A 113 18.75 -4.25 7.31
CA MET A 113 19.32 -3.17 6.49
C MET A 113 19.92 -2.07 7.36
N ILE A 114 19.25 -1.66 8.44
CA ILE A 114 19.78 -0.69 9.40
C ILE A 114 21.08 -1.17 10.00
N LEU A 115 21.11 -2.42 10.46
CA LEU A 115 22.33 -3.03 11.03
C LEU A 115 23.47 -3.12 10.01
N ARG A 116 23.16 -3.45 8.76
CA ARG A 116 24.17 -3.69 7.71
C ARG A 116 24.70 -2.42 7.09
N PHE A 117 23.86 -1.42 6.86
CA PHE A 117 24.19 -0.22 6.10
C PHE A 117 24.30 1.03 6.96
N GLY A 118 23.86 1.00 8.22
CA GLY A 118 23.84 2.16 9.12
C GLY A 118 22.84 3.24 8.70
N GLY A 119 21.95 2.95 7.74
CA GLY A 119 20.93 3.86 7.24
C GLY A 119 19.54 3.24 7.31
N TYR A 120 18.51 4.07 7.25
CA TYR A 120 17.11 3.68 7.40
C TYR A 120 16.45 3.55 6.01
N PRO A 121 15.94 2.38 5.59
CA PRO A 121 15.03 2.31 4.45
C PRO A 121 13.70 3.00 4.79
N HIS A 122 12.97 3.46 3.78
CA HIS A 122 11.58 3.85 3.94
C HIS A 122 10.73 2.58 4.02
N VAL A 123 9.83 2.49 5.02
CA VAL A 123 8.98 1.30 5.17
C VAL A 123 7.53 1.72 5.37
N ILE A 124 6.62 1.21 4.54
CA ILE A 124 5.20 1.49 4.61
C ILE A 124 4.43 0.18 4.85
N LEU A 125 3.69 0.11 5.95
CA LEU A 125 3.01 -1.10 6.38
C LEU A 125 1.51 -0.84 6.55
N CYS A 126 0.69 -1.64 5.90
CA CYS A 126 -0.74 -1.68 6.17
C CYS A 126 -1.02 -2.67 7.31
N LYS A 127 -1.60 -2.18 8.42
CA LYS A 127 -1.94 -3.01 9.59
C LYS A 127 -3.36 -3.55 9.52
N LEU A 128 -4.19 -3.04 8.61
CA LEU A 128 -5.52 -3.57 8.37
C LEU A 128 -5.44 -4.95 7.71
N LYS A 129 -6.33 -5.84 8.14
CA LYS A 129 -6.51 -7.12 7.45
C LYS A 129 -6.99 -6.89 6.03
N ARG A 130 -6.60 -7.71 5.07
CA ARG A 130 -6.95 -7.53 3.67
C ARG A 130 -8.47 -7.57 3.41
N THR A 131 -9.25 -8.17 4.32
CA THR A 131 -10.73 -8.07 4.29
C THR A 131 -11.24 -6.66 4.58
N LYS A 132 -10.44 -5.78 5.18
CA LYS A 132 -10.81 -4.39 5.51
C LYS A 132 -10.27 -3.39 4.50
N LEU A 133 -9.09 -3.66 3.93
CA LEU A 133 -8.43 -2.80 2.93
C LEU A 133 -7.50 -3.63 2.05
N ASP A 134 -7.56 -3.45 0.74
CA ASP A 134 -6.52 -3.91 -0.18
C ASP A 134 -5.68 -2.74 -0.70
N ALA A 135 -4.60 -2.40 0.02
CA ALA A 135 -3.76 -1.25 -0.31
C ALA A 135 -2.96 -1.43 -1.63
N ASN A 136 -3.07 -2.59 -2.29
CA ASN A 136 -2.45 -2.88 -3.59
C ASN A 136 -3.50 -2.98 -4.72
N ARG A 137 -4.53 -2.13 -4.65
CA ARG A 137 -5.59 -1.95 -5.68
C ARG A 137 -5.94 -0.48 -5.80
N ASP A 138 -6.64 -0.11 -6.87
CA ASP A 138 -7.25 1.21 -6.95
C ASP A 138 -8.23 1.46 -5.79
N SER A 139 -8.48 2.72 -5.50
CA SER A 139 -9.24 3.13 -4.32
C SER A 139 -10.67 2.55 -4.27
N THR A 140 -11.27 2.29 -5.44
CA THR A 140 -12.64 1.75 -5.53
C THR A 140 -12.67 0.29 -5.09
N GLU A 141 -11.79 -0.55 -5.65
CA GLU A 141 -11.67 -1.95 -5.23
C GLU A 141 -11.10 -2.06 -3.81
N ALA A 142 -10.16 -1.20 -3.46
CA ALA A 142 -9.44 -1.23 -2.19
C ALA A 142 -10.35 -0.99 -0.99
N ALA A 143 -11.20 0.03 -1.05
CA ALA A 143 -11.97 0.54 0.10
C ALA A 143 -13.46 0.24 0.02
N GLN A 144 -14.00 -0.09 -1.16
CA GLN A 144 -15.41 -0.45 -1.39
C GLN A 144 -16.39 0.51 -0.69
N GLU A 145 -16.23 1.82 -0.99
CA GLU A 145 -17.07 2.94 -0.49
C GLU A 145 -16.95 3.22 1.03
N ASN A 146 -16.18 2.45 1.81
CA ASN A 146 -15.95 2.76 3.21
C ASN A 146 -14.99 3.95 3.36
N LYS A 147 -15.46 5.05 3.97
CA LYS A 147 -14.67 6.30 4.09
C LYS A 147 -13.41 6.15 4.93
N TYR A 148 -13.39 5.24 5.92
CA TYR A 148 -12.24 4.99 6.79
C TYR A 148 -11.19 4.12 6.10
N ALA A 149 -11.63 3.12 5.34
CA ALA A 149 -10.76 2.34 4.47
C ALA A 149 -10.15 3.21 3.37
N LEU A 150 -10.95 4.09 2.74
CA LEU A 150 -10.46 5.06 1.76
C LEU A 150 -9.42 6.00 2.37
N ARG A 151 -9.65 6.49 3.60
CA ARG A 151 -8.66 7.31 4.30
C ARG A 151 -7.35 6.55 4.54
N ALA A 152 -7.41 5.32 5.00
CA ALA A 152 -6.22 4.49 5.20
C ALA A 152 -5.49 4.20 3.86
N TRP A 153 -6.23 3.99 2.77
CA TRP A 153 -5.67 3.87 1.43
C TRP A 153 -4.91 5.14 1.01
N GLN A 154 -5.51 6.31 1.21
CA GLN A 154 -4.88 7.60 0.90
C GLN A 154 -3.60 7.82 1.71
N GLU A 155 -3.59 7.48 3.00
CA GLU A 155 -2.41 7.58 3.87
C GLU A 155 -1.29 6.63 3.43
N TYR A 156 -1.63 5.40 3.05
CA TYR A 156 -0.67 4.41 2.56
C TYR A 156 0.06 4.90 1.30
N HIS A 157 -0.70 5.38 0.31
CA HIS A 157 -0.12 5.90 -0.93
C HIS A 157 0.59 7.23 -0.73
N HIS A 158 0.09 8.11 0.13
CA HIS A 158 0.77 9.34 0.50
C HIS A 158 2.17 9.07 1.08
N TYR A 159 2.31 8.10 1.98
CA TYR A 159 3.63 7.75 2.52
C TYR A 159 4.57 7.14 1.48
N ILE A 160 4.05 6.37 0.51
CA ILE A 160 4.83 5.90 -0.64
C ILE A 160 5.33 7.10 -1.47
N ASP A 161 4.47 8.06 -1.76
CA ASP A 161 4.83 9.25 -2.55
C ASP A 161 5.88 10.10 -1.84
N ILE A 162 5.73 10.34 -0.54
CA ILE A 162 6.74 11.02 0.29
C ILE A 162 8.09 10.27 0.25
N ALA A 163 8.07 8.95 0.36
CA ALA A 163 9.29 8.15 0.29
C ALA A 163 9.97 8.28 -1.09
N LYS A 164 9.19 8.21 -2.17
CA LYS A 164 9.68 8.41 -3.56
C LYS A 164 10.28 9.82 -3.74
N GLU A 165 9.62 10.86 -3.24
CA GLU A 165 10.13 12.24 -3.33
C GLU A 165 11.43 12.42 -2.55
N LYS A 166 11.51 11.86 -1.33
CA LYS A 166 12.73 11.92 -0.50
C LYS A 166 13.93 11.23 -1.15
N ILE A 167 13.71 10.15 -1.89
CA ILE A 167 14.76 9.47 -2.64
C ILE A 167 15.15 10.26 -3.88
N LYS A 168 14.17 10.73 -4.65
CA LYS A 168 14.39 11.40 -5.93
C LYS A 168 15.28 12.64 -5.80
N ASN A 169 15.04 13.46 -4.78
CA ASN A 169 15.73 14.75 -4.64
C ASN A 169 17.24 14.62 -4.35
N PRO A 170 17.71 13.75 -3.41
CA PRO A 170 19.15 13.63 -3.16
C PRO A 170 19.85 12.60 -4.04
N GLN A 171 19.23 11.45 -4.35
CA GLN A 171 19.87 10.31 -5.01
C GLN A 171 19.44 10.13 -6.48
N GLY A 172 18.36 10.75 -6.91
CA GLY A 172 17.81 10.63 -8.27
C GLY A 172 17.02 9.36 -8.55
N SER A 173 17.39 8.22 -7.94
CA SER A 173 16.72 6.91 -8.11
C SER A 173 16.86 6.04 -6.88
N GLY A 174 16.00 5.02 -6.77
CA GLY A 174 16.01 4.05 -5.69
C GLY A 174 15.31 2.75 -6.08
N LEU A 175 15.29 1.80 -5.16
CA LEU A 175 14.62 0.52 -5.31
C LEU A 175 13.35 0.49 -4.47
N PHE A 176 12.26 0.00 -5.05
CA PHE A 176 11.00 -0.23 -4.38
C PHE A 176 10.67 -1.73 -4.37
N PHE A 177 10.51 -2.29 -3.19
CA PHE A 177 10.10 -3.67 -2.97
C PHE A 177 8.74 -3.71 -2.29
N ASP A 178 7.74 -4.25 -2.99
CA ASP A 178 6.41 -4.51 -2.43
C ASP A 178 6.34 -5.98 -1.99
N ILE A 179 6.32 -6.22 -0.68
CA ILE A 179 6.48 -7.53 -0.07
C ILE A 179 5.13 -8.23 0.04
N HIS A 180 5.03 -9.34 -0.67
CA HIS A 180 3.84 -10.17 -0.72
C HIS A 180 4.10 -11.58 -0.24
N GLY A 181 3.04 -12.26 0.20
CA GLY A 181 3.01 -13.70 0.39
C GLY A 181 2.26 -14.36 -0.77
N HIS A 182 2.79 -15.41 -1.33
CA HIS A 182 2.01 -16.26 -2.22
C HIS A 182 1.58 -17.54 -1.50
N GLY A 183 0.29 -17.86 -1.60
CA GLY A 183 -0.27 -19.09 -1.06
C GLY A 183 0.06 -20.29 -1.96
N GLN A 184 0.01 -21.46 -1.35
CA GLN A 184 0.12 -22.70 -2.07
C GLN A 184 -1.11 -22.90 -2.97
N ASN A 185 -0.92 -23.53 -4.10
CA ASN A 185 -2.01 -23.88 -5.00
C ASN A 185 -2.98 -24.83 -4.27
N PRO A 186 -4.31 -24.61 -4.35
CA PRO A 186 -5.31 -25.58 -3.86
C PRO A 186 -5.12 -27.00 -4.38
N ASP A 187 -4.50 -27.16 -5.55
CA ASP A 187 -4.19 -28.45 -6.18
C ASP A 187 -2.95 -29.16 -5.57
N GLY A 188 -2.41 -28.67 -4.45
CA GLY A 188 -1.29 -29.30 -3.74
C GLY A 188 0.09 -29.01 -4.34
N PHE A 189 0.20 -28.10 -5.29
CA PHE A 189 1.49 -27.66 -5.81
C PHE A 189 2.16 -26.69 -4.86
N TYR A 190 3.34 -27.08 -4.36
CA TYR A 190 4.17 -26.27 -3.48
C TYR A 190 5.27 -25.61 -4.29
N ASP A 191 5.23 -24.30 -4.46
CA ASP A 191 6.35 -23.53 -4.96
C ASP A 191 6.98 -22.75 -3.83
N LEU A 192 8.18 -23.16 -3.42
CA LEU A 192 8.94 -22.52 -2.34
C LEU A 192 9.91 -21.45 -2.85
N ARG A 193 9.88 -21.15 -4.16
CA ARG A 193 10.73 -20.11 -4.74
C ARG A 193 10.23 -18.72 -4.37
N THR A 194 11.12 -17.77 -4.28
CA THR A 194 10.79 -16.35 -4.26
C THR A 194 10.40 -15.89 -5.66
N TRP A 195 9.21 -15.37 -5.83
CA TRP A 195 8.74 -14.84 -7.11
C TRP A 195 9.03 -13.34 -7.18
N LEU A 196 9.70 -12.92 -8.24
CA LEU A 196 10.12 -11.54 -8.46
C LEU A 196 9.24 -10.93 -9.56
N GLY A 197 8.19 -10.24 -9.16
CA GLY A 197 7.26 -9.60 -10.08
C GLY A 197 7.85 -8.34 -10.71
N TYR A 198 8.12 -8.40 -12.01
CA TYR A 198 8.66 -7.30 -12.82
C TYR A 198 7.64 -6.73 -13.81
N LEU A 199 6.34 -6.90 -13.57
CA LEU A 199 5.22 -6.53 -14.45
C LEU A 199 5.19 -7.30 -15.78
N LEU A 200 5.92 -8.41 -15.87
CA LEU A 200 5.87 -9.34 -17.00
C LEU A 200 5.05 -10.57 -16.61
N SER A 201 4.16 -11.00 -17.50
CA SER A 201 3.34 -12.20 -17.26
C SER A 201 4.15 -13.49 -17.38
N SER A 202 3.54 -14.61 -16.96
CA SER A 202 4.12 -15.96 -17.15
C SER A 202 4.46 -16.22 -18.61
N GLU A 203 3.53 -15.96 -19.51
CA GLU A 203 3.66 -16.19 -20.95
C GLU A 203 4.74 -15.31 -21.57
N GLU A 204 4.94 -14.11 -21.04
CA GLU A 204 6.00 -13.21 -21.49
C GLU A 204 7.37 -13.70 -21.02
N LEU A 205 7.49 -14.13 -19.76
CA LEU A 205 8.73 -14.69 -19.23
C LEU A 205 9.11 -16.03 -19.89
N ASP A 206 8.15 -16.77 -20.41
CA ASP A 206 8.37 -18.03 -21.12
C ASP A 206 8.91 -17.83 -22.55
N GLN A 207 8.98 -16.58 -23.04
CA GLN A 207 9.58 -16.30 -24.34
C GLN A 207 11.11 -16.43 -24.31
N SER A 208 11.71 -16.58 -25.49
CA SER A 208 13.16 -16.64 -25.62
C SER A 208 13.84 -15.34 -25.18
N ASP A 209 15.11 -15.42 -24.74
CA ASP A 209 15.91 -14.25 -24.36
C ASP A 209 15.97 -13.21 -25.50
N ALA A 210 16.10 -13.64 -26.74
CA ALA A 210 16.12 -12.75 -27.89
C ALA A 210 14.79 -11.99 -28.07
N THR A 211 13.66 -12.61 -27.76
CA THR A 211 12.32 -11.98 -27.81
C THR A 211 12.15 -10.97 -26.68
N ILE A 212 12.51 -11.36 -25.46
CA ILE A 212 12.35 -10.53 -24.26
C ILE A 212 13.31 -9.34 -24.27
N ASN A 213 14.54 -9.52 -24.73
CA ASN A 213 15.58 -8.48 -24.72
C ASN A 213 15.31 -7.38 -25.77
N THR A 214 14.12 -6.83 -25.75
CA THR A 214 13.65 -5.76 -26.63
C THR A 214 13.11 -4.58 -25.83
N ASN A 215 13.03 -3.41 -26.45
CA ASN A 215 12.46 -2.22 -25.80
C ASN A 215 10.98 -2.41 -25.42
N LEU A 216 10.23 -3.28 -26.11
CA LEU A 216 8.85 -3.57 -25.78
C LEU A 216 8.71 -4.10 -24.35
N TYR A 217 9.45 -5.16 -24.00
CA TYR A 217 9.39 -5.78 -22.70
C TYR A 217 10.12 -4.97 -21.64
N LYS A 218 11.27 -4.36 -22.00
CA LYS A 218 12.00 -3.47 -21.11
C LYS A 218 11.11 -2.33 -20.61
N ASN A 219 10.44 -1.61 -21.51
CA ASN A 219 9.62 -0.45 -21.16
C ASN A 219 8.34 -0.82 -20.39
N LYS A 220 7.87 -2.05 -20.53
CA LYS A 220 6.76 -2.60 -19.73
C LYS A 220 7.20 -2.94 -18.30
N SER A 221 8.47 -3.32 -18.12
CA SER A 221 8.98 -3.84 -16.85
C SER A 221 9.22 -2.75 -15.82
N SER A 222 8.93 -3.05 -14.55
CA SER A 222 9.21 -2.17 -13.40
C SER A 222 10.71 -1.90 -13.18
N ILE A 223 11.62 -2.68 -13.79
CA ILE A 223 13.07 -2.49 -13.70
C ILE A 223 13.65 -1.70 -14.88
N SER A 224 12.82 -1.13 -15.76
CA SER A 224 13.25 -0.38 -16.95
C SER A 224 14.27 0.72 -16.61
N SER A 225 13.99 1.55 -15.61
CA SER A 225 14.87 2.65 -15.19
C SER A 225 16.22 2.15 -14.64
N TRP A 226 16.23 1.00 -14.00
CA TRP A 226 17.48 0.37 -13.53
C TRP A 226 18.32 -0.08 -14.72
N VAL A 227 17.71 -0.73 -15.70
CA VAL A 227 18.42 -1.13 -16.94
C VAL A 227 19.01 0.08 -17.65
N ASP A 228 18.24 1.17 -17.80
CA ASP A 228 18.70 2.39 -18.47
C ASP A 228 19.87 3.08 -17.75
N SER A 229 19.99 2.91 -16.44
CA SER A 229 21.08 3.45 -15.63
C SER A 229 22.28 2.50 -15.47
N SER A 230 22.21 1.30 -16.04
CA SER A 230 23.23 0.26 -15.92
C SER A 230 23.98 0.04 -17.26
N SER A 231 25.09 -0.68 -17.21
CA SER A 231 25.81 -1.17 -18.41
C SER A 231 25.31 -2.52 -18.91
N TYR A 232 24.31 -3.09 -18.24
CA TYR A 232 23.79 -4.41 -18.55
C TYR A 232 22.58 -4.34 -19.50
N THR A 233 22.41 -5.38 -20.29
CA THR A 233 21.20 -5.56 -21.10
C THR A 233 19.99 -5.89 -20.23
N PHE A 234 18.79 -5.68 -20.75
CA PHE A 234 17.55 -5.98 -20.01
C PHE A 234 17.50 -7.45 -19.55
N ILE A 235 17.90 -8.40 -20.40
CA ILE A 235 17.87 -9.82 -20.07
C ILE A 235 18.88 -10.18 -18.96
N GLU A 236 20.05 -9.52 -18.94
CA GLU A 236 21.03 -9.74 -17.88
C GLU A 236 20.50 -9.28 -16.51
N VAL A 237 19.81 -8.14 -16.47
CA VAL A 237 19.20 -7.61 -15.23
C VAL A 237 17.98 -8.43 -14.83
N LEU A 238 17.17 -8.87 -15.80
CA LEU A 238 15.92 -9.61 -15.55
C LEU A 238 16.19 -11.00 -14.96
N ARG A 239 17.06 -11.79 -15.62
CA ARG A 239 17.27 -13.20 -15.30
C ARG A 239 18.69 -13.74 -15.59
N GLY A 240 19.62 -12.85 -15.91
CA GLY A 240 21.03 -13.22 -16.06
C GLY A 240 21.75 -13.36 -14.72
N LYS A 241 23.07 -13.62 -14.76
CA LYS A 241 23.89 -13.84 -13.56
C LYS A 241 23.91 -12.66 -12.58
N VAL A 242 23.67 -11.42 -13.07
CA VAL A 242 23.65 -10.19 -12.27
C VAL A 242 22.24 -9.83 -11.80
N SER A 243 21.23 -10.61 -12.15
CA SER A 243 19.86 -10.36 -11.74
C SER A 243 19.68 -10.54 -10.24
N PHE A 244 18.71 -9.83 -9.68
CA PHE A 244 18.37 -9.97 -8.25
C PHE A 244 17.99 -11.40 -7.88
N GLY A 245 17.23 -12.10 -8.75
CA GLY A 245 16.90 -13.51 -8.54
C GLY A 245 18.11 -14.42 -8.50
N SER A 246 19.09 -14.19 -9.37
CA SER A 246 20.34 -15.00 -9.37
C SER A 246 21.21 -14.72 -8.15
N ILE A 247 21.19 -13.48 -7.63
CA ILE A 247 21.85 -13.15 -6.37
C ILE A 247 21.19 -13.88 -5.21
N LEU A 248 19.85 -13.86 -5.12
CA LEU A 248 19.11 -14.62 -4.09
C LEU A 248 19.39 -16.12 -4.18
N ASP A 249 19.38 -16.70 -5.38
CA ASP A 249 19.73 -18.09 -5.62
C ASP A 249 21.14 -18.45 -5.06
N SER A 250 22.12 -17.59 -5.31
CA SER A 250 23.49 -17.79 -4.81
C SER A 250 23.60 -17.78 -3.29
N LEU A 251 22.63 -17.14 -2.63
CA LEU A 251 22.49 -17.10 -1.16
C LEU A 251 21.62 -18.22 -0.60
N GLY A 252 21.13 -19.13 -1.45
CA GLY A 252 20.28 -20.26 -1.06
C GLY A 252 18.78 -20.02 -1.12
N PHE A 253 18.36 -18.84 -1.57
CA PHE A 253 16.93 -18.49 -1.76
C PHE A 253 16.55 -18.68 -3.23
N LYS A 254 16.09 -19.89 -3.58
CA LYS A 254 15.60 -20.17 -4.94
C LYS A 254 14.63 -19.11 -5.41
N SER A 255 14.87 -18.58 -6.60
CA SER A 255 14.12 -17.40 -7.08
C SER A 255 13.75 -17.52 -8.56
N LEU A 256 12.64 -16.90 -8.91
CA LEU A 256 12.05 -16.86 -10.24
C LEU A 256 11.65 -15.40 -10.58
N PRO A 257 12.14 -14.80 -11.70
CA PRO A 257 13.14 -15.32 -12.61
C PRO A 257 14.58 -15.22 -12.05
N SER A 258 15.40 -16.18 -12.43
CA SER A 258 16.84 -16.22 -12.13
C SER A 258 17.58 -16.95 -13.26
N VAL A 259 18.90 -17.05 -13.20
CA VAL A 259 19.68 -17.82 -14.20
C VAL A 259 19.36 -19.32 -14.14
N ASN A 260 18.99 -19.84 -12.98
CA ASN A 260 18.67 -21.26 -12.78
C ASN A 260 17.20 -21.58 -13.05
N ASP A 261 16.31 -20.60 -12.78
CA ASP A 261 14.87 -20.67 -12.99
C ASP A 261 14.45 -19.44 -13.80
N PRO A 262 14.68 -19.42 -15.14
CA PRO A 262 14.53 -18.19 -15.94
C PRO A 262 13.07 -17.83 -16.23
N SER A 263 12.14 -18.80 -16.11
CA SER A 263 10.73 -18.57 -16.44
C SER A 263 9.81 -19.49 -15.65
N PRO A 264 8.52 -19.13 -15.52
CA PRO A 264 7.50 -19.97 -14.87
C PRO A 264 7.20 -21.29 -15.58
N SER A 265 7.54 -21.43 -16.85
CA SER A 265 7.27 -22.63 -17.65
C SER A 265 5.79 -23.04 -17.66
N GLY A 266 4.90 -22.08 -17.92
CA GLY A 266 3.45 -22.25 -17.92
C GLY A 266 2.80 -22.35 -16.54
N MET A 267 3.56 -22.30 -15.46
CA MET A 267 2.99 -22.30 -14.12
C MET A 267 2.37 -20.96 -13.77
N ARG A 268 1.49 -20.97 -12.77
CA ARG A 268 0.97 -19.76 -12.16
C ARG A 268 2.13 -18.91 -11.61
N TYR A 269 2.10 -17.62 -11.91
CA TYR A 269 3.12 -16.68 -11.50
C TYR A 269 2.49 -15.32 -11.19
N PHE A 270 3.02 -14.62 -10.22
CA PHE A 270 2.61 -13.26 -9.88
C PHE A 270 3.57 -12.25 -10.51
N SER A 271 3.06 -11.47 -11.45
CA SER A 271 3.87 -10.58 -12.29
C SER A 271 4.25 -9.23 -11.66
N GLY A 272 3.63 -8.89 -10.55
CA GLY A 272 3.72 -7.57 -9.90
C GLY A 272 2.34 -7.03 -9.57
N GLY A 273 2.28 -5.91 -8.86
CA GLY A 273 1.06 -5.35 -8.34
C GLY A 273 0.83 -3.88 -8.68
N TYR A 274 -0.21 -3.31 -8.12
CA TYR A 274 -0.64 -1.93 -8.32
C TYR A 274 0.39 -0.90 -7.82
N ASN A 275 1.15 -1.23 -6.78
CA ASN A 275 2.12 -0.33 -6.15
C ASN A 275 3.46 -0.23 -6.90
N THR A 276 3.77 -1.16 -7.81
CA THR A 276 5.07 -1.27 -8.51
C THR A 276 5.03 -0.85 -9.96
#